data_b83222e4ff1d80cd2704f19f205b0d87
#
_entry.id   b83222e4ff1d80cd2704f19f205b0d87
#
_cell.length_a   1.000
_cell.length_b   1.000
_cell.length_c   1.000
_cell.angle_alpha   90.00
_cell.angle_beta   90.00
_cell.angle_gamma   90.00
#
_symmetry.space_group_name_H-M   'P 1'
#
loop_
_entity.id
_entity.type
_entity.pdbx_description
1 polymer ?
#
loop_
_entity_poly.entity_id
_entity_poly.type
_entity_poly.pdbx_seq_one_letter_code
_entity_poly.pdbx_strand_id
1 'polypeptide(L)'
;VHTPPEERGSGEWESLFRDVTVPLSQRTKPVNIPKDKLMLMLERMWLIRNFELKVIEAHKNGEFSGAAHPYIGEEAVAVGACVAMRDTDYIAGNHRSHGHPIAKGASLKKAMAEIFGRRDGYCKGKGGSMHLADFSVGILGESGIVGSSVPVATGAALAAKLQKKDFVSAVFFGDGASNQGACHESMNLASVWKLPVIFICENNQYAVTTSYRTTVAVEHISDRASAYNMPGVLVDGQDCIAMYEAMSEAVRRARAGQGPTLLEGLTYRYEE
;
A
#
# COMPACT_ATOMS: atom_id res chain seq x y z
N VAL A 1 -5.43 6.36 30.00
CA VAL A 1 -4.10 6.33 30.64
C VAL A 1 -3.23 5.62 29.65
N HIS A 2 -2.40 6.38 28.93
CA HIS A 2 -1.48 5.83 27.93
C HIS A 2 -0.19 5.41 28.63
N THR A 3 0.13 4.14 28.61
CA THR A 3 1.47 3.65 28.94
C THR A 3 2.38 3.93 27.75
N PRO A 4 3.56 4.55 27.98
CA PRO A 4 4.53 4.81 26.90
C PRO A 4 5.02 3.51 26.25
N PRO A 5 5.48 3.54 25.00
CA PRO A 5 5.94 2.35 24.25
C PRO A 5 7.08 1.58 24.89
N GLU A 6 7.83 2.18 25.81
CA GLU A 6 9.02 1.58 26.44
C GLU A 6 8.73 0.50 27.50
N GLU A 7 7.45 0.34 27.91
CA GLU A 7 7.09 -0.64 28.95
C GLU A 7 6.45 -1.93 28.42
N ARG A 8 6.37 -2.11 27.11
CA ARG A 8 5.88 -3.37 26.53
C ARG A 8 7.03 -4.36 26.40
N GLY A 9 6.94 -5.45 27.16
CA GLY A 9 7.94 -6.51 27.12
C GLY A 9 8.04 -7.16 25.73
N SER A 10 9.24 -7.65 25.38
CA SER A 10 9.56 -8.32 24.09
C SER A 10 8.60 -9.44 23.68
N GLY A 11 7.89 -10.04 24.62
CA GLY A 11 6.89 -11.11 24.37
C GLY A 11 5.57 -10.64 23.73
N GLU A 12 5.19 -9.38 23.89
CA GLU A 12 3.94 -8.85 23.28
C GLU A 12 4.08 -8.64 21.76
N TRP A 13 5.27 -8.28 21.31
CA TRP A 13 5.56 -8.16 19.88
C TRP A 13 5.57 -9.52 19.18
N GLU A 14 6.16 -10.54 19.82
CA GLU A 14 6.15 -11.90 19.28
C GLU A 14 4.74 -12.50 19.20
N SER A 15 3.83 -12.12 20.12
CA SER A 15 2.45 -12.59 20.07
C SER A 15 1.64 -11.97 18.93
N LEU A 16 1.91 -10.71 18.58
CA LEU A 16 1.26 -10.02 17.46
C LEU A 16 1.59 -10.65 16.10
N PHE A 17 2.76 -11.27 15.98
CA PHE A 17 3.21 -11.90 14.73
C PHE A 17 3.11 -13.41 14.73
N ARG A 18 2.80 -14.07 15.87
CA ARG A 18 2.71 -15.55 15.95
C ARG A 18 1.58 -16.13 15.09
N ASP A 19 0.47 -15.41 14.95
CA ASP A 19 -0.69 -15.85 14.20
C ASP A 19 -0.66 -15.41 12.71
N VAL A 20 0.27 -14.52 12.36
CA VAL A 20 0.44 -13.98 11.00
C VAL A 20 1.41 -14.82 10.17
N THR A 21 2.19 -15.66 10.81
CA THR A 21 3.02 -16.62 10.07
C THR A 21 2.11 -17.70 9.51
N VAL A 22 1.72 -17.58 8.25
CA VAL A 22 1.52 -18.79 7.45
C VAL A 22 2.80 -19.60 7.70
N PRO A 23 2.73 -20.74 8.41
CA PRO A 23 3.93 -21.50 8.71
C PRO A 23 4.70 -21.71 7.42
N LEU A 24 6.02 -21.58 7.44
CA LEU A 24 6.89 -21.85 6.27
C LEU A 24 6.53 -23.18 5.61
N SER A 25 5.98 -24.14 6.39
CA SER A 25 5.42 -25.43 5.93
C SER A 25 4.13 -25.34 5.11
N GLN A 26 3.41 -24.21 5.13
CA GLN A 26 2.21 -23.96 4.33
C GLN A 26 2.46 -23.01 3.15
N ARG A 27 3.70 -22.53 2.98
CA ARG A 27 4.10 -21.89 1.74
C ARG A 27 3.92 -22.92 0.62
N THR A 28 2.88 -22.75 -0.16
CA THR A 28 2.76 -23.40 -1.47
C THR A 28 4.09 -23.19 -2.17
N LYS A 29 4.67 -24.22 -2.79
CA LYS A 29 6.01 -24.31 -3.39
C LYS A 29 6.69 -22.95 -3.59
N PRO A 30 7.90 -22.72 -3.09
CA PRO A 30 8.55 -21.43 -3.18
C PRO A 30 8.49 -20.95 -4.63
N VAL A 31 7.87 -19.79 -4.86
CA VAL A 31 7.91 -19.18 -6.18
C VAL A 31 9.37 -18.88 -6.45
N ASN A 32 9.90 -19.41 -7.54
CA ASN A 32 11.27 -19.14 -7.94
C ASN A 32 11.34 -17.69 -8.45
N ILE A 33 11.55 -16.74 -7.53
CA ILE A 33 11.64 -15.32 -7.87
C ILE A 33 12.99 -15.08 -8.54
N PRO A 34 13.02 -14.53 -9.75
CA PRO A 34 14.26 -14.17 -10.44
C PRO A 34 15.15 -13.27 -9.57
N LYS A 35 16.46 -13.50 -9.62
CA LYS A 35 17.43 -12.78 -8.79
C LYS A 35 17.39 -11.26 -9.02
N ASP A 36 17.18 -10.83 -10.26
CA ASP A 36 17.02 -9.42 -10.62
C ASP A 36 15.83 -8.77 -9.90
N LYS A 37 14.71 -9.47 -9.77
CA LYS A 37 13.56 -9.00 -8.98
C LYS A 37 13.85 -8.91 -7.48
N LEU A 38 14.56 -9.89 -6.93
CA LEU A 38 14.98 -9.84 -5.53
C LEU A 38 15.91 -8.65 -5.27
N MET A 39 16.86 -8.39 -6.17
CA MET A 39 17.74 -7.23 -6.09
C MET A 39 16.96 -5.92 -6.23
N LEU A 40 16.00 -5.86 -7.15
CA LEU A 40 15.13 -4.70 -7.33
C LEU A 40 14.28 -4.41 -6.08
N MET A 41 13.74 -5.45 -5.43
CA MET A 41 13.00 -5.29 -4.17
C MET A 41 13.89 -4.70 -3.08
N LEU A 42 15.08 -5.25 -2.89
CA LEU A 42 16.04 -4.75 -1.89
C LEU A 42 16.43 -3.29 -2.18
N GLU A 43 16.75 -2.97 -3.45
CA GLU A 43 17.09 -1.61 -3.87
C GLU A 43 15.94 -0.64 -3.57
N ARG A 44 14.71 -0.96 -3.96
CA ARG A 44 13.56 -0.07 -3.76
C ARG A 44 13.22 0.14 -2.29
N MET A 45 13.32 -0.89 -1.45
CA MET A 45 13.14 -0.73 0.00
C MET A 45 14.17 0.24 0.59
N TRP A 46 15.44 0.13 0.19
CA TRP A 46 16.49 1.06 0.59
C TRP A 46 16.29 2.47 0.05
N LEU A 47 15.82 2.60 -1.20
CA LEU A 47 15.51 3.91 -1.78
C LEU A 47 14.38 4.61 -1.00
N ILE A 48 13.30 3.89 -0.67
CA ILE A 48 12.21 4.44 0.14
C ILE A 48 12.75 4.87 1.51
N ARG A 49 13.43 3.98 2.23
CA ARG A 49 13.97 4.28 3.56
C ARG A 49 14.85 5.53 3.55
N ASN A 50 15.81 5.61 2.62
CA ASN A 50 16.72 6.74 2.54
C ASN A 50 16.03 8.04 2.10
N PHE A 51 15.03 7.94 1.21
CA PHE A 51 14.22 9.08 0.80
C PHE A 51 13.47 9.66 2.00
N GLU A 52 12.81 8.82 2.77
CA GLU A 52 12.04 9.23 3.95
C GLU A 52 12.93 9.84 5.04
N LEU A 53 14.09 9.26 5.30
CA LEU A 53 15.06 9.84 6.24
C LEU A 53 15.49 11.25 5.81
N LYS A 54 15.65 11.49 4.49
CA LYS A 54 15.97 12.82 3.97
C LYS A 54 14.78 13.78 4.04
N VAL A 55 13.56 13.30 3.85
CA VAL A 55 12.34 14.11 4.03
C VAL A 55 12.22 14.54 5.50
N ILE A 56 12.43 13.63 6.45
CA ILE A 56 12.39 13.92 7.88
C ILE A 56 13.48 14.95 8.26
N GLU A 57 14.71 14.75 7.78
CA GLU A 57 15.81 15.68 8.00
C GLU A 57 15.48 17.09 7.50
N ALA A 58 15.02 17.21 6.26
CA ALA A 58 14.64 18.47 5.64
C ALA A 58 13.47 19.15 6.38
N HIS A 59 12.47 18.37 6.83
CA HIS A 59 11.37 18.90 7.61
C HIS A 59 11.82 19.44 8.97
N LYS A 60 12.68 18.70 9.68
CA LYS A 60 13.27 19.14 10.96
C LYS A 60 14.10 20.43 10.82
N ASN A 61 14.76 20.58 9.66
CA ASN A 61 15.53 21.79 9.33
C ASN A 61 14.66 22.98 8.88
N GLY A 62 13.34 22.79 8.71
CA GLY A 62 12.44 23.83 8.22
C GLY A 62 12.62 24.16 6.73
N GLU A 63 13.18 23.25 5.93
CA GLU A 63 13.46 23.47 4.51
C GLU A 63 12.21 23.44 3.62
N PHE A 64 11.14 22.85 4.12
CA PHE A 64 9.80 22.93 3.53
C PHE A 64 8.73 22.99 4.64
N SER A 65 7.54 23.47 4.29
CA SER A 65 6.39 23.57 5.21
C SER A 65 5.28 22.63 4.79
N GLY A 66 4.43 22.27 5.75
CA GLY A 66 3.30 21.36 5.55
C GLY A 66 3.52 20.01 6.23
N ALA A 67 2.49 19.19 6.24
CA ALA A 67 2.57 17.85 6.80
C ALA A 67 3.31 16.91 5.85
N ALA A 68 4.19 16.09 6.40
CA ALA A 68 4.78 14.95 5.73
C ALA A 68 4.55 13.71 6.61
N HIS A 69 4.09 12.65 5.98
CA HIS A 69 3.83 11.38 6.68
C HIS A 69 4.80 10.31 6.15
N PRO A 70 5.88 10.02 6.89
CA PRO A 70 6.89 9.08 6.44
C PRO A 70 6.34 7.65 6.25
N TYR A 71 6.85 6.95 5.25
CA TYR A 71 6.50 5.56 4.94
C TYR A 71 7.40 4.53 5.64
N ILE A 72 8.20 4.99 6.63
CA ILE A 72 9.18 4.15 7.33
C ILE A 72 8.48 3.04 8.13
N GLY A 73 8.84 1.80 7.82
CA GLY A 73 8.28 0.58 8.41
C GLY A 73 7.31 -0.17 7.51
N GLU A 74 6.84 0.45 6.43
CA GLU A 74 5.84 -0.12 5.51
C GLU A 74 6.43 -0.48 4.13
N GLU A 75 7.75 -0.33 3.92
CA GLU A 75 8.44 -0.46 2.63
C GLU A 75 8.19 -1.80 1.95
N ALA A 76 8.12 -2.88 2.73
CA ALA A 76 7.96 -4.23 2.19
C ALA A 76 6.58 -4.43 1.53
N VAL A 77 5.52 -3.78 2.05
CA VAL A 77 4.18 -3.85 1.47
C VAL A 77 4.17 -3.21 0.09
N ALA A 78 4.63 -1.95 -0.02
CA ALA A 78 4.62 -1.24 -1.30
C ALA A 78 5.51 -1.93 -2.33
N VAL A 79 6.72 -2.32 -1.92
CA VAL A 79 7.71 -2.89 -2.86
C VAL A 79 7.30 -4.27 -3.33
N GLY A 80 6.88 -5.16 -2.42
CA GLY A 80 6.39 -6.49 -2.79
C GLY A 80 5.21 -6.41 -3.75
N ALA A 81 4.25 -5.53 -3.47
CA ALA A 81 3.10 -5.32 -4.32
C ALA A 81 3.49 -4.75 -5.70
N CYS A 82 4.25 -3.65 -5.74
CA CYS A 82 4.58 -2.98 -7.01
C CYS A 82 5.48 -3.82 -7.93
N VAL A 83 6.45 -4.59 -7.37
CA VAL A 83 7.35 -5.44 -8.18
C VAL A 83 6.61 -6.64 -8.80
N ALA A 84 5.47 -7.05 -8.24
CA ALA A 84 4.59 -8.07 -8.83
C ALA A 84 3.75 -7.54 -10.01
N MET A 85 3.63 -6.22 -10.17
CA MET A 85 2.85 -5.57 -11.22
C MET A 85 3.69 -5.32 -12.47
N ARG A 86 3.02 -5.06 -13.59
CA ARG A 86 3.65 -4.56 -14.82
C ARG A 86 3.76 -3.04 -14.79
N ASP A 87 4.64 -2.48 -15.61
CA ASP A 87 4.77 -1.02 -15.75
C ASP A 87 3.47 -0.38 -16.26
N THR A 88 2.70 -1.11 -17.07
CA THR A 88 1.40 -0.69 -17.61
C THR A 88 0.23 -0.74 -16.63
N ASP A 89 0.42 -1.30 -15.44
CA ASP A 89 -0.59 -1.34 -14.39
C ASP A 89 -0.61 -0.04 -13.59
N TYR A 90 -1.75 0.25 -12.98
CA TYR A 90 -1.96 1.48 -12.25
C TYR A 90 -2.04 1.26 -10.74
N ILE A 91 -1.52 2.25 -10.00
CA ILE A 91 -1.67 2.32 -8.55
C ILE A 91 -2.34 3.63 -8.12
N ALA A 92 -3.02 3.58 -6.99
CA ALA A 92 -3.45 4.76 -6.24
C ALA A 92 -3.14 4.53 -4.76
N GLY A 93 -2.89 5.59 -4.01
CA GLY A 93 -2.48 5.43 -2.62
C GLY A 93 -3.05 6.50 -1.69
N ASN A 94 -2.52 6.52 -0.48
CA ASN A 94 -3.00 7.32 0.63
C ASN A 94 -2.03 8.48 0.96
N HIS A 95 -2.21 9.15 2.10
CA HIS A 95 -1.39 10.28 2.54
C HIS A 95 0.05 9.94 2.94
N ARG A 96 0.38 8.65 3.24
CA ARG A 96 1.75 8.13 3.38
C ARG A 96 2.31 7.79 2.00
N SER A 97 2.46 8.80 1.19
CA SER A 97 2.38 8.66 -0.26
C SER A 97 3.72 8.47 -0.96
N HIS A 98 4.85 8.48 -0.25
CA HIS A 98 6.14 8.43 -0.93
C HIS A 98 6.53 6.99 -1.32
N GLY A 99 6.17 6.03 -0.46
CA GLY A 99 6.52 4.62 -0.67
C GLY A 99 5.96 4.03 -1.95
N HIS A 100 4.69 4.23 -2.23
CA HIS A 100 4.00 3.63 -3.38
C HIS A 100 4.57 4.11 -4.73
N PRO A 101 4.70 5.43 -5.01
CA PRO A 101 5.33 5.92 -6.22
C PRO A 101 6.77 5.43 -6.40
N ILE A 102 7.59 5.46 -5.34
CA ILE A 102 8.98 5.02 -5.41
C ILE A 102 9.04 3.51 -5.69
N ALA A 103 8.20 2.72 -5.03
CA ALA A 103 8.07 1.29 -5.29
C ALA A 103 7.63 1.01 -6.74
N LYS A 104 6.82 1.87 -7.34
CA LYS A 104 6.38 1.77 -8.75
C LYS A 104 7.44 2.24 -9.75
N GLY A 105 8.49 2.93 -9.29
CA GLY A 105 9.59 3.42 -10.14
C GLY A 105 9.57 4.92 -10.42
N ALA A 106 8.87 5.69 -9.61
CA ALA A 106 8.86 7.14 -9.70
C ALA A 106 10.25 7.77 -9.46
N SER A 107 10.49 8.91 -10.07
CA SER A 107 11.74 9.67 -9.89
C SER A 107 11.82 10.31 -8.52
N LEU A 108 12.80 9.94 -7.71
CA LEU A 108 13.07 10.54 -6.41
C LEU A 108 13.31 12.06 -6.52
N LYS A 109 13.98 12.50 -7.57
CA LYS A 109 14.24 13.93 -7.80
C LYS A 109 12.94 14.71 -7.98
N LYS A 110 12.01 14.19 -8.77
CA LYS A 110 10.69 14.84 -8.96
C LYS A 110 9.84 14.79 -7.70
N ALA A 111 9.87 13.67 -6.95
CA ALA A 111 9.17 13.54 -5.68
C ALA A 111 9.68 14.58 -4.66
N MET A 112 10.99 14.68 -4.48
CA MET A 112 11.59 15.67 -3.60
C MET A 112 11.29 17.11 -4.07
N ALA A 113 11.37 17.39 -5.38
CA ALA A 113 11.00 18.68 -5.93
C ALA A 113 9.54 19.05 -5.64
N GLU A 114 8.62 18.09 -5.65
CA GLU A 114 7.21 18.31 -5.29
C GLU A 114 7.06 18.68 -3.83
N ILE A 115 7.73 17.94 -2.92
CA ILE A 115 7.70 18.21 -1.47
C ILE A 115 8.22 19.62 -1.17
N PHE A 116 9.27 20.06 -1.87
CA PHE A 116 9.85 21.40 -1.75
C PHE A 116 9.08 22.49 -2.50
N GLY A 117 7.88 22.21 -3.03
CA GLY A 117 7.04 23.16 -3.77
C GLY A 117 7.66 23.66 -5.08
N ARG A 118 8.53 22.85 -5.71
CA ARG A 118 9.24 23.26 -6.93
C ARG A 118 8.45 22.89 -8.19
N ARG A 119 8.56 23.74 -9.23
CA ARG A 119 7.87 23.56 -10.51
C ARG A 119 8.21 22.25 -11.21
N ASP A 120 9.40 21.71 -10.97
CA ASP A 120 9.89 20.45 -11.55
C ASP A 120 9.35 19.20 -10.84
N GLY A 121 8.53 19.37 -9.78
CA GLY A 121 7.82 18.31 -9.11
C GLY A 121 6.69 17.72 -9.94
N TYR A 122 6.17 16.57 -9.53
CA TYR A 122 5.13 15.81 -10.23
C TYR A 122 3.84 16.60 -10.46
N CYS A 123 3.42 17.38 -9.48
CA CYS A 123 2.25 18.25 -9.53
C CYS A 123 2.64 19.74 -9.61
N LYS A 124 3.83 20.03 -10.15
CA LYS A 124 4.39 21.39 -10.29
C LYS A 124 4.54 22.13 -8.95
N GLY A 125 4.82 21.40 -7.89
CA GLY A 125 4.98 21.92 -6.53
C GLY A 125 3.67 22.31 -5.83
N LYS A 126 2.51 21.89 -6.34
CA LYS A 126 1.20 22.25 -5.78
C LYS A 126 0.58 21.15 -4.91
N GLY A 127 0.99 19.90 -5.11
CA GLY A 127 0.46 18.75 -4.38
C GLY A 127 1.15 18.53 -3.03
N GLY A 128 2.43 18.85 -2.96
CA GLY A 128 3.24 18.59 -1.77
C GLY A 128 3.38 17.08 -1.47
N SER A 129 3.65 16.76 -0.20
CA SER A 129 3.92 15.40 0.25
C SER A 129 2.80 14.40 -0.05
N MET A 130 1.52 14.78 0.08
CA MET A 130 0.40 13.84 0.08
C MET A 130 -0.31 13.64 -1.28
N HIS A 131 0.19 14.26 -2.36
CA HIS A 131 -0.53 14.27 -3.64
C HIS A 131 0.40 14.04 -4.84
N LEU A 132 1.25 13.00 -4.75
CA LEU A 132 2.10 12.62 -5.87
C LEU A 132 1.26 11.90 -6.94
N ALA A 133 1.41 12.30 -8.20
CA ALA A 133 0.74 11.66 -9.33
C ALA A 133 1.66 11.68 -10.56
N ASP A 134 1.75 10.55 -11.25
CA ASP A 134 2.47 10.43 -12.53
C ASP A 134 1.88 9.31 -13.38
N PHE A 135 1.01 9.66 -14.30
CA PHE A 135 0.39 8.70 -15.20
C PHE A 135 1.40 7.98 -16.13
N SER A 136 2.58 8.57 -16.35
CA SER A 136 3.59 7.97 -17.23
C SER A 136 4.23 6.72 -16.64
N VAL A 137 4.17 6.57 -15.30
CA VAL A 137 4.62 5.38 -14.56
C VAL A 137 3.47 4.65 -13.88
N GLY A 138 2.23 4.96 -14.25
CA GLY A 138 1.04 4.28 -13.74
C GLY A 138 0.59 4.73 -12.35
N ILE A 139 0.92 5.95 -11.91
CA ILE A 139 0.48 6.48 -10.61
C ILE A 139 -0.72 7.40 -10.84
N LEU A 140 -1.94 6.93 -10.47
CA LEU A 140 -3.18 7.68 -10.61
C LEU A 140 -3.23 8.88 -9.66
N GLY A 141 -2.60 8.75 -8.52
CA GLY A 141 -2.46 9.78 -7.50
C GLY A 141 -2.52 9.23 -6.09
N GLU A 142 -1.91 10.00 -5.21
CA GLU A 142 -1.95 9.84 -3.77
C GLU A 142 -2.96 10.85 -3.20
N SER A 143 -3.62 10.52 -2.09
CA SER A 143 -4.64 11.40 -1.54
C SER A 143 -4.56 11.55 -0.02
N GLY A 144 -4.61 12.81 0.43
CA GLY A 144 -4.78 13.15 1.84
C GLY A 144 -6.19 12.88 2.38
N ILE A 145 -7.17 12.63 1.51
CA ILE A 145 -8.54 12.28 1.94
C ILE A 145 -8.63 10.78 2.16
N VAL A 146 -8.77 10.39 3.42
CA VAL A 146 -8.75 8.98 3.84
C VAL A 146 -9.83 8.17 3.12
N GLY A 147 -9.39 7.10 2.42
CA GLY A 147 -10.26 6.19 1.67
C GLY A 147 -10.65 6.65 0.26
N SER A 148 -10.37 7.90 -0.14
CA SER A 148 -10.80 8.44 -1.44
C SER A 148 -10.11 7.81 -2.65
N SER A 149 -8.91 7.25 -2.49
CA SER A 149 -8.18 6.59 -3.56
C SER A 149 -8.82 5.26 -3.98
N VAL A 150 -9.61 4.65 -3.08
CA VAL A 150 -10.24 3.34 -3.34
C VAL A 150 -11.24 3.40 -4.50
N PRO A 151 -12.22 4.33 -4.53
CA PRO A 151 -13.08 4.48 -5.70
C PRO A 151 -12.33 4.94 -6.97
N VAL A 152 -11.23 5.71 -6.85
CA VAL A 152 -10.41 6.11 -8.01
C VAL A 152 -9.80 4.88 -8.69
N ALA A 153 -9.15 3.99 -7.93
CA ALA A 153 -8.58 2.77 -8.48
C ALA A 153 -9.65 1.81 -9.02
N THR A 154 -10.82 1.75 -8.37
CA THR A 154 -11.98 0.97 -8.84
C THR A 154 -12.48 1.52 -10.18
N GLY A 155 -12.53 2.85 -10.34
CA GLY A 155 -12.86 3.50 -11.60
C GLY A 155 -11.86 3.20 -12.71
N ALA A 156 -10.56 3.18 -12.41
CA ALA A 156 -9.53 2.79 -13.37
C ALA A 156 -9.71 1.34 -13.82
N ALA A 157 -9.99 0.43 -12.89
CA ALA A 157 -10.28 -0.97 -13.22
C ALA A 157 -11.56 -1.12 -14.07
N LEU A 158 -12.59 -0.32 -13.83
CA LEU A 158 -13.77 -0.24 -14.68
C LEU A 158 -13.41 0.22 -16.09
N ALA A 159 -12.56 1.25 -16.21
CA ALA A 159 -12.08 1.73 -17.50
C ALA A 159 -11.30 0.63 -18.25
N ALA A 160 -10.45 -0.15 -17.56
CA ALA A 160 -9.76 -1.31 -18.16
C ALA A 160 -10.76 -2.28 -18.77
N LYS A 161 -11.79 -2.65 -18.01
CA LYS A 161 -12.83 -3.59 -18.46
C LYS A 161 -13.64 -3.06 -19.66
N LEU A 162 -14.13 -1.81 -19.58
CA LEU A 162 -14.93 -1.21 -20.64
C LEU A 162 -14.13 -1.00 -21.93
N GLN A 163 -12.86 -0.63 -21.81
CA GLN A 163 -11.96 -0.42 -22.94
C GLN A 163 -11.27 -1.71 -23.42
N LYS A 164 -11.54 -2.85 -22.77
CA LYS A 164 -10.89 -4.16 -23.06
C LYS A 164 -9.36 -4.07 -23.03
N LYS A 165 -8.81 -3.30 -22.07
CA LYS A 165 -7.37 -3.16 -21.86
C LYS A 165 -6.87 -4.17 -20.83
N ASP A 166 -5.67 -4.69 -21.05
CA ASP A 166 -5.01 -5.66 -20.17
C ASP A 166 -4.13 -4.95 -19.11
N PHE A 167 -4.73 -4.08 -18.29
CA PHE A 167 -4.08 -3.59 -17.08
C PHE A 167 -4.91 -3.88 -15.85
N VAL A 168 -4.26 -4.00 -14.72
CA VAL A 168 -4.89 -4.06 -13.41
C VAL A 168 -4.68 -2.75 -12.68
N SER A 169 -5.55 -2.46 -11.73
CA SER A 169 -5.39 -1.34 -10.81
C SER A 169 -5.18 -1.87 -9.40
N ALA A 170 -4.31 -1.26 -8.63
CA ALA A 170 -4.15 -1.55 -7.21
C ALA A 170 -4.34 -0.28 -6.40
N VAL A 171 -4.84 -0.42 -5.17
CA VAL A 171 -4.99 0.71 -4.26
C VAL A 171 -4.46 0.37 -2.89
N PHE A 172 -3.65 1.28 -2.35
CA PHE A 172 -3.12 1.21 -0.99
C PHE A 172 -3.95 2.09 -0.06
N PHE A 173 -4.37 1.54 1.07
CA PHE A 173 -5.13 2.27 2.09
C PHE A 173 -4.84 1.69 3.48
N GLY A 174 -4.90 2.53 4.51
CA GLY A 174 -4.63 2.11 5.88
C GLY A 174 -5.84 1.43 6.54
N ASP A 175 -5.59 0.84 7.72
CA ASP A 175 -6.59 0.20 8.57
C ASP A 175 -7.76 1.15 8.92
N GLY A 176 -7.47 2.41 9.26
CA GLY A 176 -8.53 3.41 9.50
C GLY A 176 -9.40 3.67 8.28
N ALA A 177 -8.80 3.71 7.08
CA ALA A 177 -9.52 3.90 5.83
C ALA A 177 -10.47 2.75 5.51
N SER A 178 -10.18 1.55 5.99
CA SER A 178 -11.03 0.36 5.79
C SER A 178 -12.44 0.52 6.32
N ASN A 179 -12.68 1.48 7.22
CA ASN A 179 -13.98 1.79 7.81
C ASN A 179 -14.77 2.87 7.03
N GLN A 180 -14.19 3.45 5.98
CA GLN A 180 -14.89 4.43 5.15
C GLN A 180 -15.95 3.74 4.27
N GLY A 181 -17.13 4.34 4.16
CA GLY A 181 -18.22 3.84 3.31
C GLY A 181 -17.75 3.61 1.86
N ALA A 182 -16.96 4.55 1.31
CA ALA A 182 -16.41 4.46 -0.04
C ALA A 182 -15.56 3.20 -0.28
N CYS A 183 -14.86 2.67 0.74
CA CYS A 183 -14.12 1.43 0.64
C CYS A 183 -15.08 0.24 0.47
N HIS A 184 -16.11 0.16 1.31
CA HIS A 184 -17.13 -0.90 1.27
C HIS A 184 -17.90 -0.90 -0.04
N GLU A 185 -18.35 0.27 -0.49
CA GLU A 185 -19.06 0.45 -1.77
C GLU A 185 -18.19 0.03 -2.96
N SER A 186 -16.92 0.44 -2.97
CA SER A 186 -15.96 0.09 -4.03
C SER A 186 -15.68 -1.42 -4.09
N MET A 187 -15.47 -2.07 -2.94
CA MET A 187 -15.25 -3.52 -2.86
C MET A 187 -16.48 -4.30 -3.37
N ASN A 188 -17.68 -3.89 -2.96
CA ASN A 188 -18.91 -4.49 -3.44
C ASN A 188 -19.07 -4.32 -4.96
N LEU A 189 -18.91 -3.10 -5.47
CA LEU A 189 -19.03 -2.80 -6.89
C LEU A 189 -18.01 -3.58 -7.73
N ALA A 190 -16.76 -3.61 -7.28
CA ALA A 190 -15.69 -4.33 -7.94
C ALA A 190 -15.99 -5.84 -8.03
N SER A 191 -16.53 -6.42 -6.97
CA SER A 191 -16.92 -7.84 -6.94
C SER A 191 -18.09 -8.15 -7.87
N VAL A 192 -19.16 -7.35 -7.82
CA VAL A 192 -20.33 -7.50 -8.68
C VAL A 192 -19.93 -7.46 -10.16
N TRP A 193 -19.04 -6.54 -10.51
CA TRP A 193 -18.61 -6.37 -11.89
C TRP A 193 -17.34 -7.13 -12.25
N LYS A 194 -16.77 -7.91 -11.33
CA LYS A 194 -15.49 -8.64 -11.52
C LYS A 194 -14.41 -7.74 -12.12
N LEU A 195 -14.19 -6.58 -11.48
CA LEU A 195 -13.21 -5.61 -11.93
C LEU A 195 -11.79 -6.08 -11.63
N PRO A 196 -10.81 -5.77 -12.49
CA PRO A 196 -9.40 -6.11 -12.27
C PRO A 196 -8.74 -5.12 -11.29
N VAL A 197 -9.21 -5.09 -10.04
CA VAL A 197 -8.66 -4.25 -8.98
C VAL A 197 -8.17 -5.09 -7.81
N ILE A 198 -7.05 -4.69 -7.22
CA ILE A 198 -6.51 -5.27 -5.99
C ILE A 198 -6.56 -4.21 -4.90
N PHE A 199 -7.20 -4.56 -3.79
CA PHE A 199 -7.30 -3.74 -2.59
C PHE A 199 -6.20 -4.16 -1.62
N ILE A 200 -5.31 -3.24 -1.23
CA ILE A 200 -4.17 -3.51 -0.35
C ILE A 200 -4.34 -2.66 0.90
N CYS A 201 -4.71 -3.32 1.99
CA CYS A 201 -4.78 -2.70 3.30
C CYS A 201 -3.40 -2.76 3.97
N GLU A 202 -2.79 -1.60 4.17
CA GLU A 202 -1.59 -1.43 4.98
C GLU A 202 -2.02 -1.31 6.44
N ASN A 203 -2.20 -2.47 7.10
CA ASN A 203 -2.59 -2.50 8.49
C ASN A 203 -1.37 -2.24 9.37
N ASN A 204 -1.05 -0.96 9.56
CA ASN A 204 0.01 -0.52 10.48
C ASN A 204 -0.49 -0.39 11.92
N GLN A 205 -1.69 -0.88 12.19
CA GLN A 205 -2.37 -1.03 13.47
C GLN A 205 -2.89 0.27 14.12
N TYR A 206 -2.62 1.42 13.53
CA TYR A 206 -3.05 2.71 14.10
C TYR A 206 -3.52 3.68 13.02
N ALA A 207 -4.74 4.18 13.20
CA ALA A 207 -5.24 5.36 12.50
C ALA A 207 -4.95 6.60 13.37
N VAL A 208 -3.92 7.36 13.03
CA VAL A 208 -3.31 8.39 13.90
C VAL A 208 -2.90 7.74 15.23
N THR A 209 -3.65 7.97 16.30
CA THR A 209 -3.43 7.40 17.65
C THR A 209 -4.43 6.32 18.04
N THR A 210 -5.41 6.03 17.16
CA THR A 210 -6.49 5.08 17.45
C THR A 210 -6.11 3.69 16.95
N SER A 211 -6.04 2.72 17.86
CA SER A 211 -5.77 1.32 17.49
C SER A 211 -6.91 0.73 16.67
N TYR A 212 -6.59 0.01 15.59
CA TYR A 212 -7.58 -0.65 14.75
C TYR A 212 -8.40 -1.68 15.54
N ARG A 213 -7.83 -2.29 16.57
CA ARG A 213 -8.51 -3.26 17.45
C ARG A 213 -9.71 -2.69 18.20
N THR A 214 -9.79 -1.36 18.30
CA THR A 214 -10.94 -0.67 18.95
C THR A 214 -11.97 -0.18 17.95
N THR A 215 -11.68 -0.25 16.66
CA THR A 215 -12.54 0.32 15.60
C THR A 215 -12.94 -0.70 14.52
N VAL A 216 -12.33 -1.88 14.52
CA VAL A 216 -12.61 -2.97 13.57
C VAL A 216 -13.17 -4.15 14.33
N ALA A 217 -14.36 -4.61 13.95
CA ALA A 217 -15.08 -5.67 14.67
C ALA A 217 -14.57 -7.09 14.35
N VAL A 218 -13.95 -7.27 13.16
CA VAL A 218 -13.34 -8.54 12.75
C VAL A 218 -11.90 -8.62 13.24
N GLU A 219 -11.39 -9.82 13.39
CA GLU A 219 -10.01 -10.03 13.84
C GLU A 219 -9.01 -9.48 12.81
N HIS A 220 -9.23 -9.80 11.53
CA HIS A 220 -8.46 -9.30 10.41
C HIS A 220 -9.33 -8.52 9.43
N ILE A 221 -8.82 -7.42 8.88
CA ILE A 221 -9.54 -6.63 7.88
C ILE A 221 -9.82 -7.46 6.63
N SER A 222 -8.91 -8.38 6.29
CA SER A 222 -9.08 -9.32 5.18
C SER A 222 -10.32 -10.22 5.31
N ASP A 223 -10.84 -10.46 6.52
CA ASP A 223 -12.07 -11.25 6.74
C ASP A 223 -13.31 -10.59 6.14
N ARG A 224 -13.29 -9.26 6.01
CA ARG A 224 -14.36 -8.49 5.36
C ARG A 224 -14.57 -8.88 3.89
N ALA A 225 -13.56 -9.43 3.23
CA ALA A 225 -13.63 -9.85 1.85
C ALA A 225 -14.75 -10.88 1.60
N SER A 226 -15.06 -11.71 2.59
CA SER A 226 -16.14 -12.69 2.54
C SER A 226 -17.50 -12.06 2.29
N ALA A 227 -17.76 -10.86 2.83
CA ALA A 227 -19.00 -10.12 2.63
C ALA A 227 -19.22 -9.68 1.18
N TYR A 228 -18.15 -9.62 0.39
CA TYR A 228 -18.18 -9.22 -1.04
C TYR A 228 -17.90 -10.39 -1.99
N ASN A 229 -17.85 -11.62 -1.47
CA ASN A 229 -17.56 -12.82 -2.26
C ASN A 229 -16.26 -12.70 -3.08
N MET A 230 -15.21 -12.15 -2.47
CA MET A 230 -13.86 -12.08 -3.05
C MET A 230 -12.84 -12.68 -2.07
N PRO A 231 -11.67 -13.11 -2.54
CA PRO A 231 -10.60 -13.58 -1.67
C PRO A 231 -10.10 -12.47 -0.74
N GLY A 232 -9.94 -12.80 0.56
CA GLY A 232 -9.21 -12.02 1.55
C GLY A 232 -7.95 -12.79 1.94
N VAL A 233 -6.80 -12.11 1.95
CA VAL A 233 -5.51 -12.74 2.26
C VAL A 233 -4.76 -11.89 3.28
N LEU A 234 -4.49 -12.49 4.44
CA LEU A 234 -3.59 -11.90 5.42
C LEU A 234 -2.15 -12.23 5.06
N VAL A 235 -1.29 -11.22 5.06
CA VAL A 235 0.12 -11.32 4.68
C VAL A 235 0.98 -10.66 5.75
N ASP A 236 2.14 -11.23 6.04
CA ASP A 236 3.19 -10.54 6.79
C ASP A 236 3.70 -9.36 5.94
N GLY A 237 3.28 -8.15 6.30
CA GLY A 237 3.65 -6.91 5.60
C GLY A 237 5.10 -6.48 5.84
N GLN A 238 5.85 -7.18 6.70
CA GLN A 238 7.29 -6.99 6.86
C GLN A 238 8.10 -7.93 5.94
N ASP A 239 7.46 -8.96 5.37
CA ASP A 239 8.07 -9.88 4.40
C ASP A 239 7.72 -9.45 2.96
N CYS A 240 8.65 -8.76 2.31
CA CYS A 240 8.51 -8.30 0.93
C CYS A 240 8.28 -9.45 -0.07
N ILE A 241 8.82 -10.63 0.22
CA ILE A 241 8.64 -11.82 -0.64
C ILE A 241 7.22 -12.35 -0.49
N ALA A 242 6.71 -12.45 0.72
CA ALA A 242 5.32 -12.86 0.96
C ALA A 242 4.32 -11.91 0.30
N MET A 243 4.55 -10.60 0.39
CA MET A 243 3.74 -9.60 -0.31
C MET A 243 3.81 -9.74 -1.83
N TYR A 244 5.00 -9.99 -2.39
CA TYR A 244 5.18 -10.23 -3.82
C TYR A 244 4.41 -11.48 -4.30
N GLU A 245 4.47 -12.58 -3.54
CA GLU A 245 3.76 -13.82 -3.87
C GLU A 245 2.24 -13.63 -3.84
N ALA A 246 1.71 -13.05 -2.75
CA ALA A 246 0.28 -12.76 -2.61
C ALA A 246 -0.22 -11.83 -3.70
N MET A 247 0.53 -10.77 -4.00
CA MET A 247 0.18 -9.82 -5.05
C MET A 247 0.25 -10.45 -6.44
N SER A 248 1.25 -11.30 -6.70
CA SER A 248 1.37 -12.00 -7.99
C SER A 248 0.14 -12.87 -8.28
N GLU A 249 -0.37 -13.58 -7.28
CA GLU A 249 -1.60 -14.36 -7.42
C GLU A 249 -2.83 -13.46 -7.59
N ALA A 250 -2.94 -12.37 -6.82
CA ALA A 250 -4.04 -11.42 -6.96
C ALA A 250 -4.07 -10.78 -8.37
N VAL A 251 -2.91 -10.39 -8.90
CA VAL A 251 -2.77 -9.86 -10.27
C VAL A 251 -3.16 -10.92 -11.32
N ARG A 252 -2.69 -12.15 -11.16
CA ARG A 252 -3.04 -13.27 -12.05
C ARG A 252 -4.56 -13.48 -12.12
N ARG A 253 -5.22 -13.49 -10.96
CA ARG A 253 -6.68 -13.62 -10.84
C ARG A 253 -7.42 -12.47 -11.51
N ALA A 254 -7.00 -11.24 -11.23
CA ALA A 254 -7.62 -10.04 -11.79
C ALA A 254 -7.53 -10.03 -13.32
N ARG A 255 -6.36 -10.34 -13.90
CA ARG A 255 -6.19 -10.45 -15.37
C ARG A 255 -6.99 -11.58 -15.97
N ALA A 256 -7.19 -12.68 -15.25
CA ALA A 256 -8.04 -13.80 -15.70
C ALA A 256 -9.55 -13.49 -15.60
N GLY A 257 -9.95 -12.26 -15.23
CA GLY A 257 -11.35 -11.87 -15.08
C GLY A 257 -12.05 -12.49 -13.87
N GLN A 258 -11.28 -13.01 -12.90
CA GLN A 258 -11.84 -13.65 -11.71
C GLN A 258 -12.29 -12.64 -10.64
N GLY A 259 -12.10 -11.34 -10.89
CA GLY A 259 -12.52 -10.26 -10.01
C GLY A 259 -11.44 -9.80 -9.03
N PRO A 260 -11.82 -8.97 -8.04
CA PRO A 260 -10.90 -8.34 -7.10
C PRO A 260 -10.35 -9.32 -6.05
N THR A 261 -9.36 -8.85 -5.31
CA THR A 261 -8.79 -9.50 -4.12
C THR A 261 -8.50 -8.42 -3.07
N LEU A 262 -8.77 -8.71 -1.79
CA LEU A 262 -8.33 -7.89 -0.67
C LEU A 262 -7.09 -8.54 -0.04
N LEU A 263 -5.97 -7.83 -0.07
CA LEU A 263 -4.76 -8.18 0.64
C LEU A 263 -4.65 -7.31 1.91
N GLU A 264 -4.38 -7.92 3.04
CA GLU A 264 -4.05 -7.21 4.27
C GLU A 264 -2.58 -7.48 4.60
N GLY A 265 -1.73 -6.48 4.43
CA GLY A 265 -0.35 -6.51 4.89
C GLY A 265 -0.29 -6.03 6.33
N LEU A 266 -0.06 -6.96 7.26
CA LEU A 266 0.15 -6.59 8.66
C LEU A 266 1.54 -6.00 8.82
N THR A 267 1.61 -4.73 9.16
CA THR A 267 2.86 -3.96 9.21
C THR A 267 2.89 -3.04 10.43
N TYR A 268 3.85 -2.15 10.48
CA TYR A 268 3.97 -1.16 11.53
C TYR A 268 4.70 0.08 11.02
N ARG A 269 4.22 1.26 11.40
CA ARG A 269 4.93 2.52 11.12
C ARG A 269 5.90 2.83 12.26
N TYR A 270 7.13 3.16 11.92
CA TYR A 270 8.15 3.45 12.93
C TYR A 270 8.31 4.96 13.21
N GLU A 271 7.82 5.82 12.29
CA GLU A 271 7.94 7.27 12.38
C GLU A 271 6.60 7.95 12.05
N GLU A 272 6.34 9.11 12.69
CA GLU A 272 5.18 9.99 12.45
C GLU A 272 5.60 11.41 12.07
#